data_df69c46ef5116f77fd919d660d2d67a3
#
_entry.id   df69c46ef5116f77fd919d660d2d67a3
#
_cell.length_a   1.000
_cell.length_b   1.000
_cell.length_c   1.000
_cell.angle_alpha   90.00
_cell.angle_beta   90.00
_cell.angle_gamma   90.00
#
_symmetry.space_group_name_H-M   'P 1'
#
loop_
_entity.id
_entity.type
_entity.pdbx_description
1 polymer ?
#
loop_
_entity_poly.entity_id
_entity_poly.type
_entity_poly.pdbx_seq_one_letter_code
_entity_poly.pdbx_strand_id
1 'polypeptide(L)'
;GSGTIFGLDVEKEDRNVREKIGIALQDTGLDNLLTGRELFFTTARLWGFSKTDAETRTSELLELVGLEEAADRRVKTYSGGMKRRLDLGLSLVHKPDVLFLDEPTTGLDPGSRRVLWDEIKRLRDGGVTIILTTQYLEEADELADRISIIDNGLVAAEGTPDELKALIGGDVITFTFNSDNDVKKAQQLIENSETEKNQLRVTVENGAEKIPDLLKNLSKNKLEAVSVTANKPSLDDVFLEVTGYRLEGATEEEGLKEEVSENE
;
A
#
# COMPACT_ATOMS: atom_id res chain seq x y z
N GLY A 1 3.02 17.89 21.14
CA GLY A 1 1.83 17.03 21.11
C GLY A 1 1.79 16.08 22.28
N SER A 2 0.76 15.27 22.38
CA SER A 2 0.64 14.20 23.38
C SER A 2 0.07 12.96 22.69
N GLY A 3 0.42 11.78 23.16
CA GLY A 3 -0.08 10.54 22.62
C GLY A 3 -0.22 9.48 23.71
N THR A 4 -1.17 8.56 23.52
CA THR A 4 -1.35 7.41 24.39
C THR A 4 -1.50 6.14 23.56
N ILE A 5 -0.93 5.05 24.03
CA ILE A 5 -1.10 3.70 23.46
C ILE A 5 -1.67 2.80 24.56
N PHE A 6 -2.86 2.25 24.35
CA PHE A 6 -3.58 1.49 25.39
C PHE A 6 -3.69 2.22 26.74
N GLY A 7 -3.88 3.55 26.71
CA GLY A 7 -3.96 4.40 27.92
C GLY A 7 -2.61 4.75 28.54
N LEU A 8 -1.50 4.22 28.04
CA LEU A 8 -0.15 4.57 28.49
C LEU A 8 0.35 5.82 27.80
N ASP A 9 0.87 6.78 28.55
CA ASP A 9 1.45 8.02 28.03
C ASP A 9 2.80 7.71 27.37
N VAL A 10 2.96 8.07 26.07
CA VAL A 10 4.13 7.71 25.27
C VAL A 10 5.44 8.35 25.76
N GLU A 11 5.38 9.46 26.50
CA GLU A 11 6.57 10.11 27.05
C GLU A 11 6.92 9.64 28.45
N LYS A 12 5.90 9.43 29.32
CA LYS A 12 6.11 9.11 30.73
C LYS A 12 6.26 7.61 30.99
N GLU A 13 5.67 6.79 30.15
CA GLU A 13 5.61 5.34 30.30
C GLU A 13 6.28 4.62 29.12
N ASP A 14 7.35 5.20 28.58
CA ASP A 14 8.05 4.78 27.37
C ASP A 14 8.43 3.30 27.36
N ARG A 15 8.84 2.76 28.52
CA ARG A 15 9.18 1.34 28.65
C ARG A 15 7.95 0.44 28.48
N ASN A 16 6.85 0.77 29.15
CA ASN A 16 5.61 -0.01 29.07
C ASN A 16 5.02 0.07 27.66
N VAL A 17 5.13 1.22 27.02
CA VAL A 17 4.72 1.41 25.62
C VAL A 17 5.55 0.54 24.69
N ARG A 18 6.89 0.49 24.84
CA ARG A 18 7.77 -0.36 24.00
C ARG A 18 7.46 -1.86 24.13
N GLU A 19 6.98 -2.31 25.28
CA GLU A 19 6.55 -3.70 25.46
C GLU A 19 5.25 -4.02 24.68
N LYS A 20 4.47 -2.98 24.30
CA LYS A 20 3.20 -3.09 23.58
C LYS A 20 3.31 -2.91 22.07
N ILE A 21 4.42 -2.34 21.58
CA ILE A 21 4.59 -1.98 20.18
C ILE A 21 5.67 -2.80 19.49
N GLY A 22 5.41 -3.24 18.27
CA GLY A 22 6.42 -3.70 17.33
C GLY A 22 6.62 -2.66 16.23
N ILE A 23 7.82 -2.58 15.69
CA ILE A 23 8.16 -1.60 14.65
C ILE A 23 8.97 -2.31 13.57
N ALA A 24 8.56 -2.17 12.31
CA ALA A 24 9.35 -2.51 11.14
C ALA A 24 9.52 -1.23 10.29
N LEU A 25 10.75 -0.75 10.21
CA LEU A 25 11.09 0.48 9.48
C LEU A 25 11.30 0.19 7.99
N GLN A 26 11.37 1.24 7.18
CA GLN A 26 11.64 1.16 5.74
C GLN A 26 12.97 0.44 5.45
N ASP A 27 14.03 0.82 6.14
CA ASP A 27 15.32 0.15 6.06
C ASP A 27 15.43 -0.98 7.08
N THR A 28 15.68 -2.20 6.61
CA THR A 28 15.84 -3.36 7.49
C THR A 28 17.23 -3.38 8.14
N GLY A 29 17.27 -3.32 9.48
CA GLY A 29 18.52 -3.38 10.27
C GLY A 29 19.04 -4.80 10.51
N LEU A 30 18.89 -5.72 9.54
CA LEU A 30 19.21 -7.13 9.70
C LEU A 30 20.72 -7.42 9.68
N ASP A 31 21.20 -8.22 10.63
CA ASP A 31 22.56 -8.73 10.58
C ASP A 31 22.69 -9.82 9.49
N ASN A 32 23.40 -9.47 8.44
CA ASN A 32 23.62 -10.32 7.27
C ASN A 32 24.49 -11.55 7.53
N LEU A 33 25.20 -11.62 8.66
CA LEU A 33 26.09 -12.73 9.04
C LEU A 33 25.36 -13.85 9.77
N LEU A 34 24.24 -13.51 10.39
CA LEU A 34 23.38 -14.47 11.10
C LEU A 34 22.43 -15.18 10.14
N THR A 35 21.89 -16.29 10.60
CA THR A 35 20.75 -16.98 9.97
C THR A 35 19.44 -16.40 10.48
N GLY A 36 18.32 -16.64 9.78
CA GLY A 36 17.00 -16.21 10.25
C GLY A 36 16.66 -16.80 11.61
N ARG A 37 16.99 -18.08 11.83
CA ARG A 37 16.82 -18.75 13.12
C ARG A 37 17.60 -18.10 14.25
N GLU A 38 18.88 -17.80 13.99
CA GLU A 38 19.74 -17.14 15.00
C GLU A 38 19.22 -15.74 15.35
N LEU A 39 18.72 -14.98 14.38
CA LEU A 39 18.14 -13.67 14.62
C LEU A 39 16.89 -13.75 15.50
N PHE A 40 15.92 -14.59 15.17
CA PHE A 40 14.73 -14.78 15.99
C PHE A 40 15.06 -15.26 17.40
N PHE A 41 15.90 -16.27 17.50
CA PHE A 41 16.31 -16.82 18.80
C PHE A 41 17.00 -15.76 19.66
N THR A 42 17.99 -15.05 19.11
CA THR A 42 18.74 -14.03 19.85
C THR A 42 17.83 -12.89 20.28
N THR A 43 16.96 -12.43 19.40
CA THR A 43 15.98 -11.37 19.72
C THR A 43 15.02 -11.83 20.83
N ALA A 44 14.50 -13.04 20.77
CA ALA A 44 13.66 -13.58 21.85
C ALA A 44 14.41 -13.64 23.16
N ARG A 45 15.69 -14.08 23.17
CA ARG A 45 16.54 -14.07 24.35
C ARG A 45 16.78 -12.68 24.93
N LEU A 46 16.94 -11.66 24.08
CA LEU A 46 17.07 -10.25 24.49
C LEU A 46 15.78 -9.71 25.12
N TRP A 47 14.61 -10.18 24.67
CA TRP A 47 13.31 -9.90 25.27
C TRP A 47 13.04 -10.69 26.56
N GLY A 48 14.01 -11.51 27.06
CA GLY A 48 13.92 -12.20 28.33
C GLY A 48 13.25 -13.57 28.29
N PHE A 49 12.91 -14.10 27.10
CA PHE A 49 12.38 -15.47 26.97
C PHE A 49 13.40 -16.50 27.53
N SER A 50 12.93 -17.57 28.18
CA SER A 50 13.77 -18.68 28.49
C SER A 50 14.37 -19.32 27.22
N LYS A 51 15.38 -20.18 27.34
CA LYS A 51 15.94 -20.86 26.17
C LYS A 51 14.86 -21.63 25.40
N THR A 52 14.07 -22.42 26.13
CA THR A 52 13.00 -23.25 25.55
C THR A 52 11.91 -22.41 24.92
N ASP A 53 11.48 -21.34 25.60
CA ASP A 53 10.45 -20.43 25.04
C ASP A 53 10.96 -19.70 23.80
N ALA A 54 12.24 -19.29 23.77
CA ALA A 54 12.87 -18.67 22.61
C ALA A 54 12.97 -19.63 21.42
N GLU A 55 13.29 -20.92 21.64
CA GLU A 55 13.29 -21.97 20.61
C GLU A 55 11.87 -22.16 20.03
N THR A 56 10.87 -22.28 20.90
CA THR A 56 9.46 -22.38 20.50
C THR A 56 9.02 -21.16 19.70
N ARG A 57 9.28 -19.95 20.24
CA ARG A 57 8.91 -18.69 19.57
C ARG A 57 9.59 -18.51 18.22
N THR A 58 10.85 -18.93 18.09
CA THR A 58 11.59 -18.92 16.83
C THR A 58 10.89 -19.78 15.78
N SER A 59 10.44 -20.99 16.16
CA SER A 59 9.74 -21.89 15.25
C SER A 59 8.38 -21.31 14.80
N GLU A 60 7.60 -20.77 15.75
CA GLU A 60 6.34 -20.09 15.46
C GLU A 60 6.52 -18.92 14.46
N LEU A 61 7.57 -18.11 14.66
CA LEU A 61 7.82 -16.95 13.80
C LEU A 61 8.33 -17.35 12.41
N LEU A 62 9.18 -18.37 12.33
CA LEU A 62 9.64 -18.88 11.02
C LEU A 62 8.46 -19.41 10.20
N GLU A 63 7.54 -20.15 10.83
CA GLU A 63 6.30 -20.62 10.20
C GLU A 63 5.41 -19.44 9.81
N LEU A 64 5.19 -18.48 10.72
CA LEU A 64 4.36 -17.30 10.48
C LEU A 64 4.79 -16.54 9.21
N VAL A 65 6.11 -16.31 9.05
CA VAL A 65 6.65 -15.55 7.93
C VAL A 65 7.07 -16.41 6.73
N GLY A 66 6.81 -17.73 6.77
CA GLY A 66 7.09 -18.67 5.67
C GLY A 66 8.57 -18.75 5.32
N LEU A 67 9.44 -18.85 6.34
CA LEU A 67 10.91 -18.90 6.17
C LEU A 67 11.54 -20.18 6.76
N GLU A 68 10.75 -21.23 7.03
CA GLU A 68 11.24 -22.48 7.63
C GLU A 68 12.35 -23.14 6.81
N GLU A 69 12.17 -23.25 5.50
CA GLU A 69 13.16 -23.85 4.59
C GLU A 69 14.46 -23.03 4.48
N ALA A 70 14.37 -21.73 4.72
CA ALA A 70 15.50 -20.82 4.67
C ALA A 70 16.10 -20.50 6.04
N ALA A 71 15.52 -21.01 7.13
CA ALA A 71 15.82 -20.66 8.51
C ALA A 71 17.31 -20.70 8.85
N ASP A 72 18.02 -21.70 8.35
CA ASP A 72 19.44 -21.95 8.64
C ASP A 72 20.39 -21.40 7.56
N ARG A 73 19.87 -20.67 6.59
CA ARG A 73 20.67 -19.91 5.62
C ARG A 73 21.02 -18.54 6.18
N ARG A 74 22.18 -18.02 5.81
CA ARG A 74 22.58 -16.65 6.21
C ARG A 74 21.69 -15.61 5.54
N VAL A 75 21.30 -14.58 6.27
CA VAL A 75 20.43 -13.49 5.81
C VAL A 75 20.99 -12.75 4.60
N LYS A 76 22.30 -12.67 4.42
CA LYS A 76 22.91 -12.14 3.20
C LYS A 76 22.48 -12.84 1.91
N THR A 77 21.99 -14.09 2.00
CA THR A 77 21.52 -14.87 0.84
C THR A 77 20.02 -14.79 0.62
N TYR A 78 19.31 -14.01 1.45
CA TYR A 78 17.87 -13.82 1.32
C TYR A 78 17.55 -12.84 0.20
N SER A 79 16.43 -13.04 -0.49
CA SER A 79 15.84 -12.06 -1.39
C SER A 79 15.33 -10.85 -0.58
N GLY A 80 15.00 -9.74 -1.26
CA GLY A 80 14.40 -8.57 -0.62
C GLY A 80 13.12 -8.94 0.14
N GLY A 81 12.22 -9.69 -0.49
CA GLY A 81 10.98 -10.15 0.13
C GLY A 81 11.21 -11.07 1.34
N MET A 82 12.22 -11.96 1.30
CA MET A 82 12.58 -12.78 2.46
C MET A 82 13.12 -11.93 3.61
N LYS A 83 13.96 -10.92 3.32
CA LYS A 83 14.46 -10.00 4.34
C LYS A 83 13.32 -9.21 4.98
N ARG A 84 12.37 -8.73 4.16
CA ARG A 84 11.22 -7.96 4.66
C ARG A 84 10.32 -8.79 5.57
N ARG A 85 10.04 -10.05 5.19
CA ARG A 85 9.28 -10.98 6.04
C ARG A 85 10.01 -11.33 7.34
N LEU A 86 11.32 -11.49 7.29
CA LEU A 86 12.14 -11.70 8.49
C LEU A 86 12.07 -10.50 9.44
N ASP A 87 12.17 -9.27 8.90
CA ASP A 87 12.08 -8.02 9.66
C ASP A 87 10.71 -7.85 10.31
N LEU A 88 9.64 -8.12 9.56
CA LEU A 88 8.28 -8.19 10.10
C LEU A 88 8.20 -9.19 11.27
N GLY A 89 8.73 -10.40 11.11
CA GLY A 89 8.74 -11.41 12.16
C GLY A 89 9.53 -10.98 13.40
N LEU A 90 10.65 -10.26 13.23
CA LEU A 90 11.45 -9.73 14.34
C LEU A 90 10.67 -8.69 15.16
N SER A 91 9.85 -7.87 14.52
CA SER A 91 8.98 -6.90 15.19
C SER A 91 7.88 -7.56 16.04
N LEU A 92 7.59 -8.83 15.79
CA LEU A 92 6.55 -9.62 16.46
C LEU A 92 7.08 -10.52 17.58
N VAL A 93 8.39 -10.59 17.83
CA VAL A 93 9.01 -11.55 18.77
C VAL A 93 8.36 -11.50 20.14
N HIS A 94 8.14 -10.33 20.70
CA HIS A 94 7.61 -10.10 22.05
C HIS A 94 6.09 -10.06 22.13
N LYS A 95 5.38 -10.40 21.03
CA LYS A 95 3.91 -10.42 20.92
C LYS A 95 3.29 -9.04 21.20
N PRO A 96 3.63 -8.01 20.41
CA PRO A 96 3.08 -6.67 20.59
C PRO A 96 1.57 -6.63 20.33
N ASP A 97 0.90 -5.65 20.95
CA ASP A 97 -0.53 -5.37 20.70
C ASP A 97 -0.72 -4.42 19.51
N VAL A 98 0.32 -3.61 19.21
CA VAL A 98 0.34 -2.69 18.05
C VAL A 98 1.58 -2.91 17.23
N LEU A 99 1.43 -2.90 15.91
CA LEU A 99 2.52 -3.01 14.94
C LEU A 99 2.57 -1.76 14.06
N PHE A 100 3.71 -1.10 14.06
CA PHE A 100 4.00 0.01 13.14
C PHE A 100 4.80 -0.51 11.96
N LEU A 101 4.29 -0.29 10.75
CA LEU A 101 4.92 -0.67 9.49
C LEU A 101 5.17 0.58 8.65
N ASP A 102 6.43 0.87 8.40
CA ASP A 102 6.80 2.03 7.58
C ASP A 102 7.17 1.56 6.17
N GLU A 103 6.30 1.86 5.20
CA GLU A 103 6.42 1.47 3.80
C GLU A 103 6.82 -0.01 3.60
N PRO A 104 6.05 -0.99 4.13
CA PRO A 104 6.51 -2.37 4.25
C PRO A 104 6.78 -3.07 2.94
N THR A 105 6.20 -2.62 1.82
CA THR A 105 6.32 -3.29 0.52
C THR A 105 7.20 -2.54 -0.48
N THR A 106 7.78 -1.40 -0.08
CA THR A 106 8.66 -0.62 -0.97
C THR A 106 9.84 -1.46 -1.47
N GLY A 107 10.07 -1.43 -2.80
CA GLY A 107 11.13 -2.20 -3.46
C GLY A 107 10.88 -3.70 -3.61
N LEU A 108 9.68 -4.20 -3.28
CA LEU A 108 9.30 -5.59 -3.51
C LEU A 108 8.65 -5.77 -4.89
N ASP A 109 8.92 -6.93 -5.49
CA ASP A 109 8.17 -7.38 -6.66
C ASP A 109 6.68 -7.66 -6.32
N PRO A 110 5.76 -7.64 -7.31
CA PRO A 110 4.33 -7.81 -7.05
C PRO A 110 3.98 -9.13 -6.34
N GLY A 111 4.72 -10.22 -6.62
CA GLY A 111 4.50 -11.49 -5.96
C GLY A 111 4.87 -11.45 -4.48
N SER A 112 6.03 -10.90 -4.16
CA SER A 112 6.49 -10.71 -2.77
C SER A 112 5.60 -9.75 -1.98
N ARG A 113 5.06 -8.70 -2.64
CA ARG A 113 4.12 -7.75 -2.05
C ARG A 113 2.83 -8.46 -1.59
N ARG A 114 2.21 -9.26 -2.46
CA ARG A 114 0.99 -10.03 -2.11
C ARG A 114 1.20 -10.97 -0.93
N VAL A 115 2.33 -11.68 -0.91
CA VAL A 115 2.66 -12.57 0.22
C VAL A 115 2.74 -11.77 1.52
N LEU A 116 3.36 -10.59 1.52
CA LEU A 116 3.46 -9.74 2.71
C LEU A 116 2.09 -9.19 3.13
N TRP A 117 1.22 -8.80 2.19
CA TRP A 117 -0.15 -8.38 2.48
C TRP A 117 -0.96 -9.49 3.16
N ASP A 118 -0.84 -10.73 2.71
CA ASP A 118 -1.52 -11.88 3.33
C ASP A 118 -1.05 -12.08 4.78
N GLU A 119 0.25 -11.89 5.07
CA GLU A 119 0.77 -11.96 6.43
C GLU A 119 0.24 -10.82 7.30
N ILE A 120 0.20 -9.58 6.78
CA ILE A 120 -0.36 -8.41 7.48
C ILE A 120 -1.84 -8.65 7.82
N LYS A 121 -2.63 -9.16 6.85
CA LYS A 121 -4.04 -9.51 7.07
C LYS A 121 -4.21 -10.56 8.17
N ARG A 122 -3.41 -11.62 8.16
CA ARG A 122 -3.45 -12.65 9.20
C ARG A 122 -3.16 -12.09 10.61
N LEU A 123 -2.19 -11.17 10.71
CA LEU A 123 -1.87 -10.50 11.98
C LEU A 123 -3.03 -9.64 12.46
N ARG A 124 -3.64 -8.83 11.57
CA ARG A 124 -4.82 -8.03 11.86
C ARG A 124 -5.99 -8.91 12.33
N ASP A 125 -6.29 -9.97 11.59
CA ASP A 125 -7.37 -10.90 11.90
C ASP A 125 -7.10 -11.66 13.20
N GLY A 126 -5.83 -11.82 13.58
CA GLY A 126 -5.37 -12.32 14.87
C GLY A 126 -5.49 -11.33 16.04
N GLY A 127 -5.95 -10.11 15.78
CA GLY A 127 -6.22 -9.08 16.79
C GLY A 127 -5.08 -8.09 17.04
N VAL A 128 -4.02 -8.11 16.25
CA VAL A 128 -2.94 -7.09 16.31
C VAL A 128 -3.45 -5.80 15.65
N THR A 129 -3.36 -4.68 16.34
CA THR A 129 -3.62 -3.36 15.73
C THR A 129 -2.44 -2.99 14.84
N ILE A 130 -2.69 -2.62 13.58
CA ILE A 130 -1.63 -2.28 12.63
C ILE A 130 -1.76 -0.82 12.21
N ILE A 131 -0.67 -0.07 12.33
CA ILE A 131 -0.52 1.26 11.77
C ILE A 131 0.51 1.18 10.64
N LEU A 132 0.05 1.47 9.42
CA LEU A 132 0.83 1.33 8.21
C LEU A 132 0.99 2.69 7.55
N THR A 133 2.22 3.05 7.16
CA THR A 133 2.45 4.13 6.20
C THR A 133 2.73 3.54 4.83
N THR A 134 2.22 4.15 3.79
CA THR A 134 2.50 3.72 2.41
C THR A 134 2.31 4.86 1.43
N GLN A 135 3.06 4.82 0.33
CA GLN A 135 2.84 5.62 -0.86
C GLN A 135 2.02 4.86 -1.93
N TYR A 136 1.77 3.57 -1.73
CA TYR A 136 0.99 2.74 -2.65
C TYR A 136 -0.48 2.74 -2.23
N LEU A 137 -1.33 3.44 -2.97
CA LEU A 137 -2.75 3.55 -2.66
C LEU A 137 -3.48 2.21 -2.79
N GLU A 138 -3.01 1.30 -3.68
CA GLU A 138 -3.51 -0.08 -3.76
C GLU A 138 -3.26 -0.85 -2.45
N GLU A 139 -2.11 -0.66 -1.80
CA GLU A 139 -1.82 -1.26 -0.50
C GLU A 139 -2.77 -0.75 0.59
N ALA A 140 -3.02 0.56 0.62
CA ALA A 140 -3.97 1.15 1.55
C ALA A 140 -5.39 0.61 1.33
N ASP A 141 -5.82 0.50 0.06
CA ASP A 141 -7.15 -0.02 -0.32
C ASP A 141 -7.33 -1.48 0.09
N GLU A 142 -6.30 -2.29 -0.03
CA GLU A 142 -6.32 -3.74 0.23
C GLU A 142 -6.24 -4.08 1.73
N LEU A 143 -5.53 -3.26 2.53
CA LEU A 143 -5.17 -3.59 3.90
C LEU A 143 -5.91 -2.78 4.97
N ALA A 144 -6.28 -1.55 4.69
CA ALA A 144 -6.71 -0.62 5.72
C ALA A 144 -8.22 -0.71 6.02
N ASP A 145 -8.57 -0.71 7.30
CA ASP A 145 -9.95 -0.50 7.75
C ASP A 145 -10.29 1.02 7.76
N ARG A 146 -9.27 1.87 8.01
CA ARG A 146 -9.37 3.33 7.96
C ARG A 146 -8.09 3.91 7.38
N ILE A 147 -8.23 5.00 6.63
CA ILE A 147 -7.14 5.70 5.95
C ILE A 147 -7.18 7.16 6.39
N SER A 148 -6.00 7.72 6.65
CA SER A 148 -5.78 9.16 6.80
C SER A 148 -4.82 9.63 5.72
N ILE A 149 -5.31 10.47 4.81
CA ILE A 149 -4.48 11.11 3.77
C ILE A 149 -3.83 12.34 4.38
N ILE A 150 -2.50 12.38 4.34
CA ILE A 150 -1.72 13.48 4.89
C ILE A 150 -1.12 14.28 3.74
N ASP A 151 -1.38 15.58 3.71
CA ASP A 151 -0.81 16.53 2.78
C ASP A 151 -0.29 17.76 3.53
N ASN A 152 0.95 18.20 3.19
CA ASN A 152 1.59 19.36 3.81
C ASN A 152 1.56 19.38 5.36
N GLY A 153 1.66 18.18 5.98
CA GLY A 153 1.68 18.01 7.43
C GLY A 153 0.30 18.10 8.10
N LEU A 154 -0.79 18.13 7.33
CA LEU A 154 -2.16 18.15 7.78
C LEU A 154 -2.92 16.92 7.27
N VAL A 155 -3.96 16.50 8.01
CA VAL A 155 -4.89 15.47 7.53
C VAL A 155 -5.82 16.13 6.51
N ALA A 156 -5.68 15.76 5.23
CA ALA A 156 -6.50 16.27 4.14
C ALA A 156 -7.85 15.52 4.04
N ALA A 157 -7.85 14.21 4.28
CA ALA A 157 -9.07 13.40 4.35
C ALA A 157 -8.86 12.19 5.27
N GLU A 158 -9.94 11.70 5.86
CA GLU A 158 -9.93 10.51 6.71
C GLU A 158 -11.25 9.75 6.59
N GLY A 159 -11.17 8.41 6.51
CA GLY A 159 -12.35 7.55 6.41
C GLY A 159 -12.00 6.10 6.12
N THR A 160 -13.01 5.25 5.96
CA THR A 160 -12.81 3.93 5.35
C THR A 160 -12.48 4.09 3.86
N PRO A 161 -11.88 3.09 3.20
CA PRO A 161 -11.66 3.13 1.74
C PRO A 161 -12.94 3.49 0.95
N ASP A 162 -14.07 2.89 1.32
CA ASP A 162 -15.36 3.13 0.64
C ASP A 162 -15.90 4.55 0.91
N GLU A 163 -15.79 5.07 2.14
CA GLU A 163 -16.18 6.44 2.48
C GLU A 163 -15.36 7.45 1.68
N LEU A 164 -14.04 7.23 1.58
CA LEU A 164 -13.16 8.12 0.82
C LEU A 164 -13.48 8.08 -0.68
N LYS A 165 -13.65 6.90 -1.26
CA LYS A 165 -14.06 6.75 -2.67
C LYS A 165 -15.40 7.40 -2.97
N ALA A 166 -16.33 7.39 -2.01
CA ALA A 166 -17.63 8.05 -2.16
C ALA A 166 -17.53 9.58 -2.25
N LEU A 167 -16.42 10.20 -1.80
CA LEU A 167 -16.21 11.65 -1.96
C LEU A 167 -16.15 12.08 -3.42
N ILE A 168 -15.71 11.19 -4.33
CA ILE A 168 -15.62 11.47 -5.77
C ILE A 168 -17.00 11.59 -6.43
N GLY A 169 -18.03 10.97 -5.86
CA GLY A 169 -19.43 11.22 -6.23
C GLY A 169 -19.91 10.54 -7.53
N GLY A 170 -19.11 9.71 -8.18
CA GLY A 170 -19.54 9.03 -9.42
C GLY A 170 -18.48 8.09 -9.99
N ASP A 171 -18.80 7.46 -11.13
CA ASP A 171 -17.86 6.62 -11.87
C ASP A 171 -16.87 7.53 -12.64
N VAL A 172 -15.62 7.09 -12.73
CA VAL A 172 -14.58 7.77 -13.51
C VAL A 172 -14.50 7.15 -14.90
N ILE A 173 -14.85 7.95 -15.93
CA ILE A 173 -14.69 7.55 -17.31
C ILE A 173 -13.37 8.12 -17.85
N THR A 174 -12.52 7.25 -18.36
CA THR A 174 -11.25 7.62 -19.00
C THR A 174 -11.32 7.38 -20.49
N PHE A 175 -11.07 8.43 -21.28
CA PHE A 175 -10.94 8.38 -22.73
C PHE A 175 -9.47 8.52 -23.08
N THR A 176 -8.92 7.59 -23.86
CA THR A 176 -7.55 7.67 -24.38
C THR A 176 -7.58 8.13 -25.83
N PHE A 177 -6.73 9.07 -26.22
CA PHE A 177 -6.62 9.61 -27.56
C PHE A 177 -5.24 9.37 -28.16
N ASN A 178 -5.14 9.49 -29.51
CA ASN A 178 -3.87 9.34 -30.22
C ASN A 178 -2.90 10.52 -30.00
N SER A 179 -3.39 11.69 -29.57
CA SER A 179 -2.56 12.89 -29.40
C SER A 179 -3.05 13.78 -28.26
N ASP A 180 -2.12 14.51 -27.63
CA ASP A 180 -2.42 15.52 -26.61
C ASP A 180 -3.29 16.68 -27.16
N ASN A 181 -3.19 16.94 -28.47
CA ASN A 181 -4.02 17.98 -29.12
C ASN A 181 -5.49 17.56 -29.14
N ASP A 182 -5.78 16.28 -29.36
CA ASP A 182 -7.15 15.79 -29.38
C ASP A 182 -7.73 15.73 -27.94
N VAL A 183 -6.90 15.43 -26.93
CA VAL A 183 -7.27 15.55 -25.51
C VAL A 183 -7.70 16.98 -25.18
N LYS A 184 -6.91 17.97 -25.55
CA LYS A 184 -7.23 19.40 -25.30
C LYS A 184 -8.53 19.85 -25.99
N LYS A 185 -8.80 19.34 -27.20
CA LYS A 185 -10.08 19.60 -27.86
C LYS A 185 -11.25 18.89 -27.18
N ALA A 186 -11.05 17.65 -26.74
CA ALA A 186 -12.05 16.89 -26.04
C ALA A 186 -12.40 17.53 -24.69
N GLN A 187 -11.41 18.08 -23.97
CA GLN A 187 -11.63 18.81 -22.73
C GLN A 187 -12.55 20.02 -22.88
N GLN A 188 -12.48 20.70 -24.03
CA GLN A 188 -13.39 21.85 -24.32
C GLN A 188 -14.85 21.43 -24.57
N LEU A 189 -15.07 20.14 -24.84
CA LEU A 189 -16.41 19.58 -25.15
C LEU A 189 -17.04 18.85 -23.96
N ILE A 190 -16.25 18.45 -23.00
CA ILE A 190 -16.67 17.70 -21.81
C ILE A 190 -16.32 18.53 -20.59
N GLU A 191 -17.32 19.14 -19.99
CA GLU A 191 -17.17 19.95 -18.79
C GLU A 191 -16.72 19.07 -17.59
N ASN A 192 -16.04 19.69 -16.63
CA ASN A 192 -15.53 19.04 -15.42
C ASN A 192 -14.64 17.80 -15.72
N SER A 193 -13.84 17.90 -16.79
CA SER A 193 -12.89 16.86 -17.15
C SER A 193 -11.45 17.28 -16.90
N GLU A 194 -10.63 16.32 -16.52
CA GLU A 194 -9.20 16.46 -16.28
C GLU A 194 -8.41 15.82 -17.41
N THR A 195 -7.21 16.32 -17.64
CA THR A 195 -6.34 15.79 -18.70
C THR A 195 -5.01 15.32 -18.13
N GLU A 196 -4.60 14.14 -18.54
CA GLU A 196 -3.29 13.60 -18.22
C GLU A 196 -2.69 12.96 -19.47
N LYS A 197 -1.55 13.48 -19.94
CA LYS A 197 -0.92 13.02 -21.19
C LYS A 197 -1.98 12.95 -22.31
N ASN A 198 -2.17 11.76 -22.90
CA ASN A 198 -3.14 11.48 -23.94
C ASN A 198 -4.52 10.99 -23.42
N GLN A 199 -4.81 11.17 -22.13
CA GLN A 199 -6.05 10.75 -21.50
C GLN A 199 -6.90 11.94 -21.05
N LEU A 200 -8.23 11.79 -21.16
CA LEU A 200 -9.24 12.67 -20.61
C LEU A 200 -10.08 11.87 -19.61
N ARG A 201 -10.19 12.39 -18.41
CA ARG A 201 -10.98 11.77 -17.32
C ARG A 201 -12.16 12.66 -16.99
N VAL A 202 -13.31 12.03 -16.77
CA VAL A 202 -14.52 12.73 -16.34
C VAL A 202 -15.25 11.88 -15.31
N THR A 203 -15.67 12.53 -14.20
CA THR A 203 -16.49 11.88 -13.17
C THR A 203 -17.96 12.11 -13.47
N VAL A 204 -18.75 11.07 -13.53
CA VAL A 204 -20.18 11.12 -13.82
C VAL A 204 -20.96 10.08 -13.01
N GLU A 205 -22.17 10.43 -12.62
CA GLU A 205 -23.08 9.44 -12.07
C GLU A 205 -23.50 8.43 -13.15
N ASN A 206 -23.50 7.12 -12.80
CA ASN A 206 -23.84 6.03 -13.73
C ASN A 206 -23.00 6.04 -15.01
N GLY A 207 -21.69 5.97 -14.90
CA GLY A 207 -20.75 6.08 -16.01
C GLY A 207 -21.07 5.22 -17.22
N ALA A 208 -21.46 3.96 -17.01
CA ALA A 208 -21.82 3.04 -18.10
C ALA A 208 -22.98 3.56 -18.99
N GLU A 209 -23.96 4.26 -18.42
CA GLU A 209 -25.08 4.85 -19.15
C GLU A 209 -24.69 6.13 -19.91
N LYS A 210 -23.66 6.86 -19.44
CA LYS A 210 -23.21 8.12 -20.01
C LYS A 210 -22.23 7.97 -21.18
N ILE A 211 -21.49 6.86 -21.23
CA ILE A 211 -20.49 6.60 -22.29
C ILE A 211 -21.05 6.82 -23.71
N PRO A 212 -22.22 6.27 -24.10
CA PRO A 212 -22.73 6.43 -25.46
C PRO A 212 -22.96 7.88 -25.86
N ASP A 213 -23.46 8.71 -24.94
CA ASP A 213 -23.73 10.13 -25.20
C ASP A 213 -22.43 10.93 -25.30
N LEU A 214 -21.44 10.64 -24.45
CA LEU A 214 -20.12 11.28 -24.49
C LEU A 214 -19.39 10.93 -25.78
N LEU A 215 -19.36 9.66 -26.19
CA LEU A 215 -18.77 9.22 -27.46
C LEU A 215 -19.46 9.89 -28.67
N LYS A 216 -20.80 10.01 -28.67
CA LYS A 216 -21.54 10.69 -29.72
C LYS A 216 -21.18 12.16 -29.79
N ASN A 217 -20.97 12.83 -28.68
CA ASN A 217 -20.52 14.22 -28.63
C ASN A 217 -19.11 14.37 -29.22
N LEU A 218 -18.17 13.53 -28.85
CA LEU A 218 -16.81 13.51 -29.39
C LEU A 218 -16.82 13.26 -30.92
N SER A 219 -17.55 12.25 -31.39
CA SER A 219 -17.62 11.86 -32.79
C SER A 219 -18.22 12.98 -33.67
N LYS A 220 -19.21 13.73 -33.20
CA LYS A 220 -19.77 14.91 -33.89
C LYS A 220 -18.71 15.99 -34.15
N ASN A 221 -17.71 16.07 -33.24
CA ASN A 221 -16.61 17.03 -33.36
C ASN A 221 -15.35 16.41 -34.02
N LYS A 222 -15.50 15.24 -34.66
CA LYS A 222 -14.42 14.52 -35.37
C LYS A 222 -13.26 14.10 -34.40
N LEU A 223 -13.58 13.82 -33.15
CA LEU A 223 -12.67 13.28 -32.19
C LEU A 223 -13.05 11.81 -31.95
N GLU A 224 -12.05 10.92 -32.06
CA GLU A 224 -12.20 9.49 -31.84
C GLU A 224 -11.29 9.08 -30.69
N ALA A 225 -11.88 8.50 -29.65
CA ALA A 225 -11.12 7.89 -28.58
C ALA A 225 -10.62 6.49 -29.01
N VAL A 226 -9.37 6.19 -28.73
CA VAL A 226 -8.76 4.87 -29.00
C VAL A 226 -9.33 3.83 -28.04
N SER A 227 -9.52 4.22 -26.78
CA SER A 227 -10.16 3.39 -25.77
C SER A 227 -11.02 4.21 -24.84
N VAL A 228 -12.00 3.56 -24.22
CA VAL A 228 -12.86 4.12 -23.19
C VAL A 228 -13.02 3.09 -22.08
N THR A 229 -12.75 3.49 -20.84
CA THR A 229 -13.00 2.70 -19.66
C THR A 229 -13.89 3.45 -18.67
N ALA A 230 -14.77 2.74 -17.98
CA ALA A 230 -15.52 3.29 -16.85
C ALA A 230 -15.23 2.44 -15.63
N ASN A 231 -14.68 3.07 -14.63
CA ASN A 231 -14.28 2.42 -13.37
C ASN A 231 -14.96 3.12 -12.20
N LYS A 232 -15.18 2.37 -11.13
CA LYS A 232 -15.50 2.99 -9.85
C LYS A 232 -14.31 3.83 -9.39
N PRO A 233 -14.53 4.90 -8.59
CA PRO A 233 -13.45 5.69 -8.05
C PRO A 233 -12.40 4.84 -7.33
N SER A 234 -11.15 5.17 -7.53
CA SER A 234 -10.01 4.59 -6.83
C SER A 234 -9.53 5.53 -5.72
N LEU A 235 -8.66 5.06 -4.83
CA LEU A 235 -7.99 5.93 -3.88
C LEU A 235 -7.04 6.93 -4.57
N ASP A 236 -6.54 6.62 -5.78
CA ASP A 236 -5.76 7.57 -6.60
C ASP A 236 -6.60 8.78 -7.01
N ASP A 237 -7.87 8.55 -7.35
CA ASP A 237 -8.81 9.62 -7.68
C ASP A 237 -9.10 10.49 -6.44
N VAL A 238 -9.28 9.86 -5.28
CA VAL A 238 -9.46 10.56 -4.00
C VAL A 238 -8.23 11.40 -3.66
N PHE A 239 -7.04 10.81 -3.77
CA PHE A 239 -5.80 11.52 -3.46
C PHE A 239 -5.62 12.74 -4.35
N LEU A 240 -5.86 12.61 -5.65
CA LEU A 240 -5.81 13.72 -6.62
C LEU A 240 -6.82 14.82 -6.28
N GLU A 241 -8.06 14.45 -5.96
CA GLU A 241 -9.12 15.41 -5.63
C GLU A 241 -8.79 16.22 -4.37
N VAL A 242 -8.29 15.58 -3.31
CA VAL A 242 -8.04 16.25 -2.02
C VAL A 242 -6.71 16.99 -1.94
N THR A 243 -5.69 16.60 -2.74
CA THR A 243 -4.35 17.21 -2.71
C THR A 243 -4.07 18.09 -3.93
N GLY A 244 -4.77 17.87 -5.03
CA GLY A 244 -4.56 18.55 -6.31
C GLY A 244 -3.36 18.04 -7.13
N TYR A 245 -2.68 16.98 -6.69
CA TYR A 245 -1.58 16.33 -7.41
C TYR A 245 -1.57 14.81 -7.18
N ARG A 246 -0.88 14.06 -8.06
CA ARG A 246 -0.73 12.60 -7.93
C ARG A 246 0.54 12.24 -7.18
N LEU A 247 0.52 11.07 -6.52
CA LEU A 247 1.72 10.50 -5.92
C LEU A 247 2.73 10.11 -7.01
N GLU A 248 4.00 10.49 -6.82
CA GLU A 248 5.09 10.03 -7.68
C GLU A 248 5.23 8.51 -7.51
N GLY A 249 5.19 7.76 -8.62
CA GLY A 249 5.31 6.29 -8.63
C GLY A 249 4.05 5.51 -9.03
N ALA A 250 2.87 6.14 -9.06
CA ALA A 250 1.63 5.48 -9.50
C ALA A 250 1.64 5.09 -11.00
N THR A 251 2.56 5.65 -11.79
CA THR A 251 2.63 5.47 -13.26
C THR A 251 3.60 4.39 -13.73
N GLU A 252 4.44 3.80 -12.87
CA GLU A 252 5.44 2.81 -13.31
C GLU A 252 4.87 1.41 -13.57
N GLU A 253 3.73 1.05 -12.98
CA GLU A 253 3.13 -0.28 -13.19
C GLU A 253 2.33 -0.39 -14.51
N GLU A 254 1.85 0.70 -15.09
CA GLU A 254 1.20 0.70 -16.41
C GLU A 254 2.21 0.56 -17.56
N GLY A 255 3.43 1.10 -17.42
CA GLY A 255 4.49 1.02 -18.42
C GLY A 255 5.06 -0.39 -18.62
N LEU A 256 5.06 -1.24 -17.61
CA LEU A 256 5.56 -2.61 -17.68
C LEU A 256 4.60 -3.58 -18.42
N LYS A 257 3.33 -3.23 -18.57
CA LYS A 257 2.37 -4.04 -19.34
C LYS A 257 2.43 -3.78 -20.84
N GLU A 258 2.92 -2.62 -21.27
CA GLU A 258 3.08 -2.30 -22.70
C GLU A 258 4.38 -2.87 -23.29
N GLU A 259 5.47 -2.94 -22.54
CA GLU A 259 6.73 -3.52 -23.07
C GLU A 259 6.70 -5.04 -23.27
N VAL A 260 5.80 -5.76 -22.62
CA VAL A 260 5.65 -7.23 -22.82
C VAL A 260 4.83 -7.57 -24.08
N SER A 261 4.03 -6.63 -24.60
CA SER A 261 3.20 -6.87 -25.79
C SER A 261 3.89 -6.51 -27.12
N GLU A 262 5.06 -5.87 -27.12
CA GLU A 262 5.80 -5.53 -28.34
C GLU A 262 6.92 -6.54 -28.69
N ASN A 263 7.12 -7.60 -27.89
CA ASN A 263 8.15 -8.63 -28.11
C ASN A 263 7.62 -10.06 -28.33
N GLU A 264 6.36 -10.22 -28.80
CA GLU A 264 5.85 -11.50 -29.32
C GLU A 264 5.55 -11.44 -30.84
#